data_bf74e4ca005219b84776ffd5e152b763
#
_entry.id   bf74e4ca005219b84776ffd5e152b763
#
_cell.length_a   1.000
_cell.length_b   1.000
_cell.length_c   1.000
_cell.angle_alpha   90.00
_cell.angle_beta   90.00
_cell.angle_gamma   90.00
#
_symmetry.space_group_name_H-M   'P 1'
#
loop_
_entity.id
_entity.type
_entity.pdbx_description
1 polymer ?
#
loop_
_entity_poly.entity_id
_entity_poly.type
_entity_poly.pdbx_seq_one_letter_code
_entity_poly.pdbx_strand_id
1 'polypeptide(L)'
;MSSTIIKLNAPLTQAFDFQPSSESQITPTPTLNTLTQQLAGFDTLTSALEYAAEGITGYNFYDAKGNLRSVLPYSLLRKNARNLAQRLSGFDLPRGSRVAIIADTSPEFVELFFACRYAGLVPFAMPVPVNLGSHAIYVQQLRGMLESSQASIALANVDYIGFLEEAAQEATCLKWVGTPGKLGELPEKDVELKPNHPDETAYLQFTSGSTRTPRGVVITERALMCNLQGIVCNGLEIKPDDRSASWLPFYHDMGLVGLVLAPMVTQISVDYLATRDFAIRPLQWLRLISRNRCTVAFSQPFGLKLCSLRVRESDLKELDLSCWRAAGIGAEMIRPETLRNFAEKFSSAGFDENAFLPCYGLAESTLAVTFSKIGTGCKSIQIDSKALIDKRMAVRLQADGRKQNEFVNCGRPLPGHIVKIIDEDGQQLSEMMVGSVLVQGESVMMGYYNNIEETSKALKPGNWLDTGDIGFLFEGDLYITGRRTDVIIVNGRNIRAQDIEELAEQQPEVRSREASAFGVNDEDGTTTIVLVIECRLTSVTERQSLTTRLQQLVYMAFGVNCVVELVPPHTLPRTSSGKLSRFAARQGYIQRTNLTGQLSVVESGDR
;
A
#
# COMPACT_ATOMS: atom_id res chain seq x y z
N MET A 1 1.33 -45.51 10.90
CA MET A 1 1.16 -45.97 9.50
C MET A 1 1.95 -45.01 8.64
N SER A 2 2.99 -45.55 8.00
CA SER A 2 4.03 -44.76 7.30
C SER A 2 3.50 -44.11 6.04
N SER A 3 3.71 -42.79 5.91
CA SER A 3 3.53 -42.07 4.65
C SER A 3 4.86 -42.02 3.90
N THR A 4 4.85 -42.66 2.74
CA THR A 4 5.99 -42.81 1.86
C THR A 4 6.22 -41.52 1.08
N ILE A 5 7.33 -40.85 1.37
CA ILE A 5 7.85 -39.75 0.55
C ILE A 5 8.65 -40.35 -0.58
N ILE A 6 8.19 -40.19 -1.81
CA ILE A 6 8.95 -40.57 -3.01
C ILE A 6 9.96 -39.47 -3.32
N LYS A 7 11.24 -39.74 -3.07
CA LYS A 7 12.37 -38.95 -3.58
C LYS A 7 12.69 -39.42 -5.00
N LEU A 8 12.52 -38.56 -5.97
CA LEU A 8 13.07 -38.72 -7.31
C LEU A 8 14.33 -37.85 -7.44
N ASN A 9 15.50 -38.50 -7.31
CA ASN A 9 16.79 -37.96 -7.72
C ASN A 9 17.06 -38.34 -9.15
N ALA A 10 17.18 -37.40 -10.08
CA ALA A 10 17.97 -37.52 -11.29
C ALA A 10 18.36 -36.13 -11.80
N PRO A 11 19.62 -35.90 -12.21
CA PRO A 11 20.04 -34.63 -12.77
C PRO A 11 19.70 -34.58 -14.27
N LEU A 12 18.91 -33.63 -14.70
CA LEU A 12 18.72 -33.33 -16.12
C LEU A 12 19.29 -31.93 -16.41
N THR A 13 20.58 -31.91 -16.77
CA THR A 13 21.16 -30.87 -17.61
C THR A 13 20.75 -31.13 -19.07
N GLN A 14 19.71 -30.49 -19.53
CA GLN A 14 19.52 -30.17 -20.94
C GLN A 14 19.05 -28.73 -21.03
N ALA A 15 19.98 -27.86 -21.42
CA ALA A 15 19.67 -26.51 -21.86
C ALA A 15 18.85 -26.63 -23.15
N PHE A 16 17.59 -26.22 -23.09
CA PHE A 16 16.83 -25.93 -24.29
C PHE A 16 17.33 -24.59 -24.85
N ASP A 17 18.16 -24.67 -25.88
CA ASP A 17 18.49 -23.53 -26.74
C ASP A 17 17.21 -23.05 -27.44
N PHE A 18 16.58 -22.05 -26.89
CA PHE A 18 15.58 -21.25 -27.59
C PHE A 18 16.34 -20.32 -28.54
N GLN A 19 16.53 -20.72 -29.80
CA GLN A 19 16.89 -19.76 -30.85
C GLN A 19 15.71 -18.80 -31.03
N PRO A 20 15.91 -17.47 -30.91
CA PRO A 20 14.85 -16.52 -31.21
C PRO A 20 14.64 -16.49 -32.73
N SER A 21 13.56 -17.10 -33.19
CA SER A 21 13.02 -16.84 -34.52
C SER A 21 12.61 -15.39 -34.58
N SER A 22 13.21 -14.62 -35.52
CA SER A 22 12.87 -13.25 -35.97
C SER A 22 12.26 -12.35 -34.89
N GLU A 23 13.00 -11.34 -34.44
CA GLU A 23 12.54 -10.27 -33.54
C GLU A 23 11.29 -9.57 -34.11
N SER A 24 10.12 -10.14 -33.84
CA SER A 24 8.89 -9.36 -33.89
C SER A 24 8.98 -8.37 -32.72
N GLN A 25 9.17 -7.10 -33.01
CA GLN A 25 9.19 -6.04 -32.00
C GLN A 25 7.88 -6.10 -31.22
N ILE A 26 7.96 -6.48 -29.93
CA ILE A 26 6.82 -6.45 -29.02
C ILE A 26 6.37 -4.99 -28.93
N THR A 27 5.10 -4.71 -29.24
CA THR A 27 4.51 -3.37 -29.13
C THR A 27 3.59 -3.30 -27.91
N PRO A 28 3.54 -2.16 -27.19
CA PRO A 28 2.61 -2.00 -26.06
C PRO A 28 1.16 -2.04 -26.56
N THR A 29 0.25 -2.47 -25.68
CA THR A 29 -1.20 -2.39 -25.93
C THR A 29 -1.59 -0.93 -26.19
N PRO A 30 -2.56 -0.67 -27.08
CA PRO A 30 -2.96 0.69 -27.46
C PRO A 30 -3.63 1.44 -26.28
N THR A 31 -3.67 2.76 -26.37
CA THR A 31 -4.40 3.60 -25.41
C THR A 31 -5.89 3.58 -25.69
N LEU A 32 -6.27 3.78 -26.95
CA LEU A 32 -7.69 3.76 -27.35
C LEU A 32 -8.16 2.33 -27.54
N ASN A 33 -9.33 2.03 -26.99
CA ASN A 33 -9.99 0.75 -27.15
C ASN A 33 -10.97 0.78 -28.32
N THR A 34 -11.32 -0.41 -28.81
CA THR A 34 -12.41 -0.61 -29.79
C THR A 34 -13.78 -0.74 -29.15
N LEU A 35 -13.82 -0.97 -27.82
CA LEU A 35 -15.05 -1.11 -27.06
C LEU A 35 -15.62 0.24 -26.61
N THR A 36 -16.93 0.28 -26.44
CA THR A 36 -17.58 1.34 -25.66
C THR A 36 -17.13 1.23 -24.21
N GLN A 37 -16.57 2.29 -23.65
CA GLN A 37 -16.09 2.28 -22.27
C GLN A 37 -17.23 2.04 -21.28
N GLN A 38 -17.02 1.10 -20.35
CA GLN A 38 -17.88 0.89 -19.19
C GLN A 38 -17.09 1.17 -17.91
N LEU A 39 -17.65 2.04 -17.05
CA LEU A 39 -16.98 2.49 -15.83
C LEU A 39 -17.41 1.61 -14.66
N ALA A 40 -16.82 0.40 -14.55
CA ALA A 40 -17.09 -0.57 -13.49
C ALA A 40 -18.58 -0.95 -13.30
N GLY A 41 -19.38 -0.83 -14.35
CA GLY A 41 -20.82 -1.18 -14.34
C GLY A 41 -21.04 -2.70 -14.45
N PHE A 42 -20.37 -3.51 -13.61
CA PHE A 42 -20.41 -4.97 -13.61
C PHE A 42 -20.66 -5.49 -12.20
N ASP A 43 -21.33 -6.65 -12.10
CA ASP A 43 -21.59 -7.28 -10.80
C ASP A 43 -20.34 -7.94 -10.19
N THR A 44 -19.39 -8.38 -11.03
CA THR A 44 -18.19 -9.11 -10.60
C THR A 44 -16.96 -8.75 -11.45
N LEU A 45 -15.77 -9.00 -10.91
CA LEU A 45 -14.51 -8.84 -11.65
C LEU A 45 -14.44 -9.73 -12.89
N THR A 46 -14.96 -10.96 -12.80
CA THR A 46 -14.95 -11.88 -13.94
C THR A 46 -15.84 -11.40 -15.08
N SER A 47 -17.04 -10.85 -14.78
CA SER A 47 -17.89 -10.25 -15.81
C SER A 47 -17.24 -9.01 -16.44
N ALA A 48 -16.53 -8.21 -15.66
CA ALA A 48 -15.76 -7.09 -16.17
C ALA A 48 -14.62 -7.55 -17.11
N LEU A 49 -13.91 -8.63 -16.74
CA LEU A 49 -12.85 -9.18 -17.60
C LEU A 49 -13.42 -9.82 -18.88
N GLU A 50 -14.56 -10.51 -18.82
CA GLU A 50 -15.21 -11.03 -20.02
C GLU A 50 -15.51 -9.89 -21.01
N TYR A 51 -16.02 -8.74 -20.54
CA TYR A 51 -16.23 -7.57 -21.38
C TYR A 51 -14.92 -6.95 -21.88
N ALA A 52 -13.95 -6.68 -21.00
CA ALA A 52 -12.67 -6.06 -21.37
C ALA A 52 -11.89 -6.89 -22.41
N ALA A 53 -12.05 -8.22 -22.36
CA ALA A 53 -11.38 -9.16 -23.24
C ALA A 53 -11.87 -9.13 -24.70
N GLU A 54 -12.98 -8.48 -24.99
CA GLU A 54 -13.45 -8.23 -26.36
C GLU A 54 -12.72 -7.04 -27.02
N GLY A 55 -11.94 -6.29 -26.24
CA GLY A 55 -11.15 -5.15 -26.70
C GLY A 55 -9.69 -5.47 -26.97
N ILE A 56 -8.90 -4.42 -27.17
CA ILE A 56 -7.48 -4.51 -27.57
C ILE A 56 -6.51 -3.94 -26.52
N THR A 57 -7.01 -3.44 -25.42
CA THR A 57 -6.22 -2.88 -24.31
C THR A 57 -5.73 -3.98 -23.36
N GLY A 58 -4.87 -3.61 -22.41
CA GLY A 58 -4.30 -4.57 -21.45
C GLY A 58 -3.11 -4.03 -20.67
N TYR A 59 -2.30 -4.93 -20.18
CA TYR A 59 -1.14 -4.66 -19.33
C TYR A 59 0.17 -4.78 -20.09
N ASN A 60 1.10 -3.88 -19.80
CA ASN A 60 2.44 -3.85 -20.38
C ASN A 60 3.47 -3.86 -19.25
N PHE A 61 4.46 -4.72 -19.33
CA PHE A 61 5.48 -4.89 -18.30
C PHE A 61 6.85 -4.47 -18.84
N TYR A 62 7.50 -3.56 -18.14
CA TYR A 62 8.78 -2.97 -18.53
C TYR A 62 9.89 -3.36 -17.55
N ASP A 63 11.12 -3.46 -18.06
CA ASP A 63 12.31 -3.71 -17.24
C ASP A 63 12.89 -2.42 -16.63
N ALA A 64 13.93 -2.59 -15.78
CA ALA A 64 14.67 -1.50 -15.15
C ALA A 64 15.30 -0.48 -16.14
N LYS A 65 15.41 -0.82 -17.41
CA LYS A 65 15.91 0.07 -18.47
C LYS A 65 14.79 0.78 -19.24
N GLY A 66 13.52 0.42 -18.95
CA GLY A 66 12.34 0.95 -19.65
C GLY A 66 12.07 0.24 -20.99
N ASN A 67 12.61 -0.96 -21.21
CA ASN A 67 12.27 -1.78 -22.36
C ASN A 67 11.02 -2.61 -22.07
N LEU A 68 10.13 -2.71 -23.04
CA LEU A 68 8.95 -3.56 -22.96
C LEU A 68 9.37 -5.04 -22.95
N ARG A 69 8.98 -5.79 -21.93
CA ARG A 69 9.33 -7.21 -21.74
C ARG A 69 8.19 -8.14 -22.12
N SER A 70 6.98 -7.79 -21.72
CA SER A 70 5.80 -8.57 -22.03
C SER A 70 4.56 -7.70 -22.12
N VAL A 71 3.58 -8.17 -22.86
CA VAL A 71 2.24 -7.59 -22.95
C VAL A 71 1.21 -8.65 -22.59
N LEU A 72 0.18 -8.24 -21.88
CA LEU A 72 -0.93 -9.10 -21.50
C LEU A 72 -2.25 -8.39 -21.85
N PRO A 73 -2.69 -8.47 -23.12
CA PRO A 73 -4.02 -7.98 -23.52
C PRO A 73 -5.10 -8.66 -22.67
N TYR A 74 -6.19 -7.98 -22.37
CA TYR A 74 -7.28 -8.56 -21.55
C TYR A 74 -7.87 -9.82 -22.18
N SER A 75 -7.86 -9.95 -23.49
CA SER A 75 -8.25 -11.18 -24.22
C SER A 75 -7.33 -12.36 -23.88
N LEU A 76 -6.01 -12.13 -23.80
CA LEU A 76 -5.04 -13.16 -23.41
C LEU A 76 -5.14 -13.48 -21.92
N LEU A 77 -5.30 -12.45 -21.06
CA LEU A 77 -5.53 -12.63 -19.63
C LEU A 77 -6.75 -13.54 -19.37
N ARG A 78 -7.90 -13.26 -20.01
CA ARG A 78 -9.09 -14.09 -19.91
C ARG A 78 -8.80 -15.56 -20.29
N LYS A 79 -8.16 -15.76 -21.45
CA LYS A 79 -7.81 -17.10 -21.94
C LYS A 79 -6.93 -17.85 -20.94
N ASN A 80 -5.84 -17.25 -20.50
CA ASN A 80 -4.87 -17.88 -19.61
C ASN A 80 -5.47 -18.13 -18.22
N ALA A 81 -6.21 -17.16 -17.68
CA ALA A 81 -6.89 -17.30 -16.39
C ALA A 81 -7.91 -18.46 -16.40
N ARG A 82 -8.69 -18.64 -17.46
CA ARG A 82 -9.63 -19.75 -17.58
C ARG A 82 -8.92 -21.09 -17.67
N ASN A 83 -7.82 -21.17 -18.43
CA ASN A 83 -7.01 -22.40 -18.51
C ASN A 83 -6.40 -22.78 -17.16
N LEU A 84 -5.85 -21.80 -16.44
CA LEU A 84 -5.31 -22.02 -15.09
C LEU A 84 -6.42 -22.39 -14.10
N ALA A 85 -7.63 -21.82 -14.23
CA ALA A 85 -8.78 -22.17 -13.41
C ALA A 85 -9.20 -23.64 -13.60
N GLN A 86 -9.15 -24.18 -14.82
CA GLN A 86 -9.40 -25.61 -15.09
C GLN A 86 -8.39 -26.51 -14.34
N ARG A 87 -7.11 -26.10 -14.30
CA ARG A 87 -6.07 -26.84 -13.55
C ARG A 87 -6.26 -26.72 -12.04
N LEU A 88 -6.57 -25.52 -11.53
CA LEU A 88 -6.89 -25.31 -10.11
C LEU A 88 -8.10 -26.16 -9.67
N SER A 89 -9.10 -26.33 -10.54
CA SER A 89 -10.24 -27.20 -10.28
C SER A 89 -9.87 -28.68 -10.11
N GLY A 90 -8.70 -29.10 -10.64
CA GLY A 90 -8.15 -30.44 -10.46
C GLY A 90 -7.78 -30.80 -9.02
N PHE A 91 -7.58 -29.82 -8.15
CA PHE A 91 -7.29 -30.05 -6.74
C PHE A 91 -8.54 -30.39 -5.89
N ASP A 92 -9.72 -30.33 -6.43
CA ASP A 92 -10.99 -30.59 -5.75
C ASP A 92 -11.13 -29.86 -4.41
N LEU A 93 -10.76 -28.57 -4.41
CA LEU A 93 -10.85 -27.72 -3.23
C LEU A 93 -12.28 -27.25 -2.99
N PRO A 94 -12.70 -27.16 -1.72
CA PRO A 94 -13.94 -26.47 -1.39
C PRO A 94 -13.96 -25.03 -1.93
N ARG A 95 -15.11 -24.59 -2.39
CA ARG A 95 -15.33 -23.20 -2.81
C ARG A 95 -14.91 -22.24 -1.69
N GLY A 96 -14.27 -21.14 -2.03
CA GLY A 96 -13.73 -20.19 -1.07
C GLY A 96 -12.40 -20.60 -0.43
N SER A 97 -11.78 -21.74 -0.84
CA SER A 97 -10.43 -22.08 -0.39
C SER A 97 -9.41 -21.02 -0.80
N ARG A 98 -8.45 -20.73 0.08
CA ARG A 98 -7.48 -19.63 -0.10
C ARG A 98 -6.29 -20.11 -0.90
N VAL A 99 -5.86 -19.25 -1.83
CA VAL A 99 -4.68 -19.45 -2.67
C VAL A 99 -3.71 -18.30 -2.43
N ALA A 100 -2.54 -18.63 -1.89
CA ALA A 100 -1.45 -17.71 -1.65
C ALA A 100 -0.65 -17.47 -2.93
N ILE A 101 -0.39 -16.23 -3.31
CA ILE A 101 0.39 -15.91 -4.50
C ILE A 101 1.43 -14.84 -4.14
N ILE A 102 2.72 -15.13 -4.33
CA ILE A 102 3.75 -14.07 -4.20
C ILE A 102 3.56 -13.10 -5.36
N ALA A 103 3.29 -11.85 -5.00
CA ALA A 103 2.83 -10.81 -5.92
C ALA A 103 4.01 -9.97 -6.45
N ASP A 104 4.82 -10.56 -7.30
CA ASP A 104 5.77 -9.81 -8.12
C ASP A 104 5.04 -9.08 -9.26
N THR A 105 5.72 -8.10 -9.87
CA THR A 105 5.15 -7.32 -10.97
C THR A 105 5.30 -8.10 -12.29
N SER A 106 4.42 -9.08 -12.49
CA SER A 106 4.48 -10.00 -13.63
C SER A 106 3.09 -10.36 -14.18
N PRO A 107 2.99 -10.80 -15.44
CA PRO A 107 1.75 -11.33 -16.02
C PRO A 107 1.16 -12.48 -15.20
N GLU A 108 2.01 -13.41 -14.74
CA GLU A 108 1.64 -14.66 -14.07
C GLU A 108 0.86 -14.39 -12.77
N PHE A 109 1.24 -13.34 -12.01
CA PHE A 109 0.48 -12.96 -10.82
C PHE A 109 -0.97 -12.59 -11.17
N VAL A 110 -1.15 -11.76 -12.20
CA VAL A 110 -2.47 -11.30 -12.62
C VAL A 110 -3.31 -12.47 -13.16
N GLU A 111 -2.70 -13.34 -13.98
CA GLU A 111 -3.34 -14.54 -14.52
C GLU A 111 -3.82 -15.47 -13.40
N LEU A 112 -2.97 -15.74 -12.40
CA LEU A 112 -3.31 -16.57 -11.24
C LEU A 112 -4.39 -15.93 -10.37
N PHE A 113 -4.34 -14.62 -10.16
CA PHE A 113 -5.37 -13.91 -9.42
C PHE A 113 -6.75 -14.12 -10.06
N PHE A 114 -6.87 -13.90 -11.37
CA PHE A 114 -8.12 -14.10 -12.08
C PHE A 114 -8.49 -15.59 -12.25
N ALA A 115 -7.51 -16.49 -12.36
CA ALA A 115 -7.77 -17.94 -12.36
C ALA A 115 -8.48 -18.39 -11.09
N CYS A 116 -8.06 -17.91 -9.94
CA CYS A 116 -8.75 -18.17 -8.68
C CYS A 116 -10.20 -17.68 -8.71
N ARG A 117 -10.45 -16.49 -9.30
CA ARG A 117 -11.79 -15.93 -9.42
C ARG A 117 -12.71 -16.80 -10.29
N TYR A 118 -12.20 -17.32 -11.40
CA TYR A 118 -12.94 -18.26 -12.27
C TYR A 118 -13.18 -19.61 -11.60
N ALA A 119 -12.26 -20.08 -10.75
CA ALA A 119 -12.37 -21.36 -10.05
C ALA A 119 -13.20 -21.29 -8.75
N GLY A 120 -13.71 -20.11 -8.36
CA GLY A 120 -14.42 -19.92 -7.08
C GLY A 120 -13.51 -20.02 -5.85
N LEU A 121 -12.22 -19.72 -6.00
CA LEU A 121 -11.21 -19.67 -4.95
C LEU A 121 -10.91 -18.25 -4.55
N VAL A 122 -10.32 -18.06 -3.36
CA VAL A 122 -10.00 -16.77 -2.78
C VAL A 122 -8.48 -16.54 -2.86
N PRO A 123 -7.98 -15.73 -3.82
CA PRO A 123 -6.58 -15.38 -3.88
C PRO A 123 -6.20 -14.39 -2.78
N PHE A 124 -4.93 -14.40 -2.40
CA PHE A 124 -4.33 -13.29 -1.67
C PHE A 124 -2.87 -13.09 -2.07
N ALA A 125 -2.50 -11.81 -2.12
CA ALA A 125 -1.18 -11.36 -2.53
C ALA A 125 -0.22 -11.39 -1.33
N MET A 126 0.89 -12.11 -1.46
CA MET A 126 1.99 -12.08 -0.52
C MET A 126 3.10 -11.16 -1.00
N PRO A 127 3.78 -10.43 -0.11
CA PRO A 127 4.81 -9.47 -0.50
C PRO A 127 6.04 -10.16 -1.08
N VAL A 128 6.71 -9.49 -2.02
CA VAL A 128 8.08 -9.82 -2.43
C VAL A 128 9.08 -9.28 -1.39
N PRO A 129 10.29 -9.87 -1.26
CA PRO A 129 11.29 -9.40 -0.29
C PRO A 129 11.79 -8.01 -0.69
N VAL A 130 11.74 -7.06 0.24
CA VAL A 130 12.24 -5.69 0.03
C VAL A 130 13.76 -5.62 0.21
N ASN A 131 14.31 -6.40 1.14
CA ASN A 131 15.74 -6.52 1.40
C ASN A 131 16.12 -7.99 1.56
N LEU A 132 17.07 -8.46 0.78
CA LEU A 132 17.62 -9.83 0.88
C LEU A 132 18.43 -10.10 2.15
N GLY A 133 18.64 -9.08 3.01
CA GLY A 133 19.47 -9.19 4.22
C GLY A 133 18.84 -9.95 5.40
N SER A 134 17.55 -10.35 5.32
CA SER A 134 16.86 -11.06 6.40
C SER A 134 16.00 -12.20 5.88
N HIS A 135 16.65 -13.21 5.28
CA HIS A 135 16.02 -14.44 4.75
C HIS A 135 15.02 -15.03 5.75
N ALA A 136 15.48 -15.29 6.98
CA ALA A 136 14.64 -15.91 8.02
C ALA A 136 13.39 -15.08 8.38
N ILE A 137 13.49 -13.76 8.42
CA ILE A 137 12.36 -12.87 8.73
C ILE A 137 11.32 -12.92 7.60
N TYR A 138 11.78 -12.93 6.35
CA TYR A 138 10.87 -13.03 5.20
C TYR A 138 10.15 -14.38 5.15
N VAL A 139 10.87 -15.48 5.36
CA VAL A 139 10.29 -16.84 5.44
C VAL A 139 9.28 -16.93 6.59
N GLN A 140 9.61 -16.38 7.76
CA GLN A 140 8.68 -16.34 8.90
C GLN A 140 7.43 -15.50 8.59
N GLN A 141 7.57 -14.39 7.88
CA GLN A 141 6.43 -13.57 7.43
C GLN A 141 5.52 -14.35 6.49
N LEU A 142 6.08 -15.03 5.48
CA LEU A 142 5.32 -15.86 4.55
C LEU A 142 4.59 -16.98 5.31
N ARG A 143 5.27 -17.68 6.21
CA ARG A 143 4.68 -18.73 7.06
C ARG A 143 3.48 -18.20 7.85
N GLY A 144 3.64 -17.08 8.55
CA GLY A 144 2.54 -16.48 9.31
C GLY A 144 1.33 -16.12 8.45
N MET A 145 1.54 -15.70 7.20
CA MET A 145 0.44 -15.43 6.26
C MET A 145 -0.24 -16.73 5.79
N LEU A 146 0.53 -17.79 5.48
CA LEU A 146 0.00 -19.09 5.09
C LEU A 146 -0.86 -19.71 6.19
N GLU A 147 -0.37 -19.70 7.43
CA GLU A 147 -1.06 -20.22 8.60
C GLU A 147 -2.32 -19.43 8.94
N SER A 148 -2.22 -18.10 9.05
CA SER A 148 -3.36 -17.24 9.40
C SER A 148 -4.47 -17.26 8.37
N SER A 149 -4.15 -17.43 7.07
CA SER A 149 -5.13 -17.57 5.99
C SER A 149 -5.63 -18.99 5.82
N GLN A 150 -4.96 -20.00 6.40
CA GLN A 150 -5.21 -21.40 6.12
C GLN A 150 -5.21 -21.69 4.60
N ALA A 151 -4.15 -21.23 3.92
CA ALA A 151 -4.00 -21.40 2.49
C ALA A 151 -3.98 -22.88 2.09
N SER A 152 -4.71 -23.24 1.02
CA SER A 152 -4.71 -24.61 0.48
C SER A 152 -3.67 -24.79 -0.62
N ILE A 153 -3.37 -23.74 -1.37
CA ILE A 153 -2.37 -23.71 -2.43
C ILE A 153 -1.49 -22.48 -2.23
N ALA A 154 -0.20 -22.60 -2.55
CA ALA A 154 0.73 -21.49 -2.55
C ALA A 154 1.56 -21.46 -3.84
N LEU A 155 1.70 -20.29 -4.44
CA LEU A 155 2.32 -20.06 -5.74
C LEU A 155 3.34 -18.94 -5.70
N ALA A 156 4.46 -19.14 -6.38
CA ALA A 156 5.48 -18.13 -6.58
C ALA A 156 6.19 -18.34 -7.92
N ASN A 157 6.71 -17.27 -8.51
CA ASN A 157 7.63 -17.36 -9.63
C ASN A 157 8.96 -18.01 -9.21
N VAL A 158 9.73 -18.46 -10.19
CA VAL A 158 10.99 -19.21 -9.99
C VAL A 158 11.99 -18.47 -9.07
N ASP A 159 11.99 -17.15 -9.09
CA ASP A 159 12.89 -16.33 -8.26
C ASP A 159 12.54 -16.36 -6.77
N TYR A 160 11.30 -16.72 -6.42
CA TYR A 160 10.79 -16.66 -5.04
C TYR A 160 10.34 -18.03 -4.51
N ILE A 161 10.27 -19.06 -5.35
CA ILE A 161 9.73 -20.36 -4.95
C ILE A 161 10.49 -21.00 -3.79
N GLY A 162 11.83 -20.83 -3.73
CA GLY A 162 12.65 -21.37 -2.65
C GLY A 162 12.26 -20.84 -1.26
N PHE A 163 11.94 -19.54 -1.14
CA PHE A 163 11.45 -18.96 0.11
C PHE A 163 10.06 -19.50 0.48
N LEU A 164 9.21 -19.68 -0.54
CA LEU A 164 7.86 -20.19 -0.33
C LEU A 164 7.87 -21.66 0.09
N GLU A 165 8.70 -22.50 -0.53
CA GLU A 165 8.86 -23.90 -0.18
C GLU A 165 9.39 -24.05 1.25
N GLU A 166 10.35 -23.21 1.68
CA GLU A 166 10.84 -23.20 3.05
C GLU A 166 9.75 -22.75 4.04
N ALA A 167 8.99 -21.70 3.73
CA ALA A 167 7.87 -21.26 4.56
C ALA A 167 6.77 -22.31 4.68
N ALA A 168 6.57 -23.11 3.64
CA ALA A 168 5.54 -24.14 3.53
C ALA A 168 5.86 -25.41 4.32
N GLN A 169 7.12 -25.68 4.68
CA GLN A 169 7.54 -26.94 5.36
C GLN A 169 6.77 -27.24 6.63
N GLU A 170 6.36 -26.21 7.37
CA GLU A 170 5.63 -26.31 8.63
C GLU A 170 4.12 -25.97 8.48
N ALA A 171 3.68 -25.51 7.30
CA ALA A 171 2.30 -25.10 7.05
C ALA A 171 1.44 -26.33 6.73
N THR A 172 0.77 -26.89 7.73
CA THR A 172 -0.02 -28.14 7.63
C THR A 172 -1.30 -28.00 6.79
N CYS A 173 -1.76 -26.78 6.51
CA CYS A 173 -2.96 -26.50 5.72
C CYS A 173 -2.76 -26.63 4.21
N LEU A 174 -1.51 -26.55 3.73
CA LEU A 174 -1.18 -26.58 2.30
C LEU A 174 -1.31 -27.99 1.70
N LYS A 175 -2.00 -28.06 0.57
CA LYS A 175 -2.09 -29.27 -0.25
C LYS A 175 -1.06 -29.28 -1.39
N TRP A 176 -0.69 -28.08 -1.87
CA TRP A 176 0.25 -27.96 -2.97
C TRP A 176 1.01 -26.62 -2.93
N VAL A 177 2.28 -26.68 -3.34
CA VAL A 177 3.17 -25.52 -3.51
C VAL A 177 3.89 -25.67 -4.85
N GLY A 178 3.97 -24.58 -5.62
CA GLY A 178 4.67 -24.64 -6.90
C GLY A 178 4.74 -23.30 -7.64
N THR A 179 5.25 -23.40 -8.86
CA THR A 179 5.34 -22.27 -9.78
C THR A 179 4.15 -22.23 -10.76
N PRO A 180 3.85 -21.07 -11.39
CA PRO A 180 2.86 -20.99 -12.47
C PRO A 180 3.14 -22.01 -13.60
N GLY A 181 4.43 -22.21 -13.95
CA GLY A 181 4.85 -23.21 -14.94
C GLY A 181 4.46 -24.63 -14.53
N LYS A 182 4.79 -25.06 -13.29
CA LYS A 182 4.39 -26.37 -12.77
C LYS A 182 2.87 -26.54 -12.71
N LEU A 183 2.12 -25.50 -12.36
CA LEU A 183 0.66 -25.52 -12.43
C LEU A 183 0.18 -25.72 -13.87
N GLY A 184 0.84 -25.04 -14.83
CA GLY A 184 0.56 -25.17 -16.27
C GLY A 184 0.79 -26.57 -16.86
N GLU A 185 1.62 -27.39 -16.23
CA GLU A 185 1.88 -28.79 -16.62
C GLU A 185 0.81 -29.76 -16.11
N LEU A 186 0.00 -29.37 -15.12
CA LEU A 186 -1.06 -30.23 -14.60
C LEU A 186 -2.18 -30.38 -15.63
N PRO A 187 -2.88 -31.54 -15.64
CA PRO A 187 -3.99 -31.75 -16.56
C PRO A 187 -5.12 -30.75 -16.29
N GLU A 188 -5.73 -30.27 -17.35
CA GLU A 188 -6.98 -29.50 -17.26
C GLU A 188 -8.13 -30.46 -16.85
N LYS A 189 -8.92 -30.01 -15.89
CA LYS A 189 -10.16 -30.68 -15.54
C LYS A 189 -11.28 -30.04 -16.35
N ASP A 190 -11.89 -30.84 -17.23
CA ASP A 190 -13.04 -30.38 -18.02
C ASP A 190 -14.27 -30.25 -17.11
N VAL A 191 -14.39 -29.11 -16.46
CA VAL A 191 -15.52 -28.75 -15.60
C VAL A 191 -16.06 -27.38 -15.97
N GLU A 192 -17.35 -27.17 -15.77
CA GLU A 192 -17.93 -25.84 -15.85
C GLU A 192 -17.34 -24.95 -14.76
N LEU A 193 -16.66 -23.90 -15.18
CA LEU A 193 -16.13 -22.91 -14.24
C LEU A 193 -17.28 -22.14 -13.58
N LYS A 194 -17.20 -21.99 -12.26
CA LYS A 194 -18.19 -21.28 -11.45
C LYS A 194 -17.55 -20.04 -10.83
N PRO A 195 -17.54 -18.90 -11.53
CA PRO A 195 -17.00 -17.65 -11.02
C PRO A 195 -17.67 -17.21 -9.72
N ASN A 196 -17.03 -16.33 -8.98
CA ASN A 196 -17.56 -15.87 -7.72
C ASN A 196 -18.84 -15.04 -7.91
N HIS A 197 -19.73 -15.18 -6.92
CA HIS A 197 -20.95 -14.39 -6.78
C HIS A 197 -20.68 -13.07 -6.05
N PRO A 198 -21.47 -12.00 -6.25
CA PRO A 198 -21.29 -10.70 -5.58
C PRO A 198 -21.15 -10.74 -4.06
N ASP A 199 -21.79 -11.67 -3.38
CA ASP A 199 -21.75 -11.77 -1.92
C ASP A 199 -20.60 -12.64 -1.39
N GLU A 200 -19.83 -13.26 -2.29
CA GLU A 200 -18.68 -14.09 -1.89
C GLU A 200 -17.41 -13.25 -1.70
N THR A 201 -16.46 -13.83 -0.96
CA THR A 201 -15.15 -13.22 -0.77
C THR A 201 -14.41 -13.11 -2.10
N ALA A 202 -14.07 -11.90 -2.50
CA ALA A 202 -13.27 -11.63 -3.67
C ALA A 202 -11.80 -12.04 -3.47
N TYR A 203 -11.19 -11.53 -2.43
CA TYR A 203 -9.80 -11.80 -2.08
C TYR A 203 -9.55 -11.44 -0.61
N LEU A 204 -8.40 -11.86 -0.08
CA LEU A 204 -7.91 -11.34 1.19
C LEU A 204 -6.81 -10.30 0.92
N GLN A 205 -6.96 -9.11 1.52
CA GLN A 205 -5.92 -8.09 1.53
C GLN A 205 -5.16 -8.15 2.84
N PHE A 206 -3.89 -8.57 2.81
CA PHE A 206 -3.09 -8.53 4.01
C PHE A 206 -2.58 -7.12 4.30
N THR A 207 -2.79 -6.67 5.52
CA THR A 207 -2.26 -5.40 6.01
C THR A 207 -1.00 -5.63 6.83
N SER A 208 -0.03 -4.74 6.67
CA SER A 208 1.21 -4.75 7.45
C SER A 208 1.04 -4.23 8.87
N GLY A 209 -0.16 -4.29 9.44
CA GLY A 209 -0.61 -3.72 10.72
C GLY A 209 0.46 -3.34 11.74
N SER A 210 0.14 -2.49 12.69
CA SER A 210 1.01 -2.12 13.82
C SER A 210 1.34 -3.31 14.76
N THR A 211 0.74 -4.49 14.53
CA THR A 211 0.90 -5.72 15.31
C THR A 211 1.88 -6.70 14.62
N ARG A 212 2.43 -7.67 15.39
CA ARG A 212 3.39 -8.68 14.91
C ARG A 212 2.86 -9.58 13.79
N THR A 213 1.53 -9.82 13.73
CA THR A 213 0.92 -10.76 12.78
C THR A 213 0.14 -9.99 11.71
N PRO A 214 0.45 -10.18 10.42
CA PRO A 214 -0.34 -9.60 9.33
C PRO A 214 -1.80 -10.09 9.41
N ARG A 215 -2.77 -9.18 9.15
CA ARG A 215 -4.20 -9.50 9.19
C ARG A 215 -4.75 -9.59 7.78
N GLY A 216 -5.47 -10.65 7.47
CA GLY A 216 -6.17 -10.80 6.21
C GLY A 216 -7.53 -10.11 6.25
N VAL A 217 -7.66 -8.97 5.60
CA VAL A 217 -8.92 -8.24 5.44
C VAL A 217 -9.79 -8.96 4.43
N VAL A 218 -11.01 -9.33 4.79
CA VAL A 218 -11.96 -10.05 3.93
C VAL A 218 -12.73 -9.04 3.07
N ILE A 219 -12.44 -9.02 1.77
CA ILE A 219 -13.12 -8.16 0.81
C ILE A 219 -14.09 -9.00 -0.02
N THR A 220 -15.37 -8.60 -0.05
CA THR A 220 -16.38 -9.23 -0.91
C THR A 220 -16.32 -8.67 -2.33
N GLU A 221 -16.88 -9.41 -3.28
CA GLU A 221 -17.00 -8.95 -4.67
C GLU A 221 -17.82 -7.65 -4.74
N ARG A 222 -18.93 -7.58 -4.00
CA ARG A 222 -19.77 -6.38 -3.90
C ARG A 222 -19.00 -5.17 -3.38
N ALA A 223 -18.26 -5.33 -2.28
CA ALA A 223 -17.45 -4.26 -1.69
C ALA A 223 -16.39 -3.77 -2.68
N LEU A 224 -15.76 -4.70 -3.38
CA LEU A 224 -14.74 -4.40 -4.39
C LEU A 224 -15.33 -3.63 -5.56
N MET A 225 -16.44 -4.11 -6.15
CA MET A 225 -17.05 -3.44 -7.31
C MET A 225 -17.61 -2.07 -6.95
N CYS A 226 -18.22 -1.90 -5.77
CA CYS A 226 -18.66 -0.60 -5.26
C CYS A 226 -17.48 0.39 -5.14
N ASN A 227 -16.36 -0.06 -4.56
CA ASN A 227 -15.19 0.80 -4.42
C ASN A 227 -14.57 1.16 -5.76
N LEU A 228 -14.44 0.18 -6.68
CA LEU A 228 -13.95 0.42 -8.04
C LEU A 228 -14.82 1.44 -8.76
N GLN A 229 -16.16 1.32 -8.69
CA GLN A 229 -17.07 2.28 -9.29
C GLN A 229 -16.87 3.70 -8.73
N GLY A 230 -16.76 3.85 -7.41
CA GLY A 230 -16.47 5.13 -6.77
C GLY A 230 -15.15 5.74 -7.23
N ILE A 231 -14.09 4.92 -7.29
CA ILE A 231 -12.77 5.35 -7.76
C ILE A 231 -12.81 5.85 -9.21
N VAL A 232 -13.37 5.06 -10.12
CA VAL A 232 -13.27 5.34 -11.56
C VAL A 232 -14.24 6.41 -12.04
N CYS A 233 -15.46 6.46 -11.46
CA CYS A 233 -16.48 7.44 -11.85
C CYS A 233 -16.33 8.78 -11.13
N ASN A 234 -16.00 8.77 -9.84
CA ASN A 234 -16.06 9.97 -8.99
C ASN A 234 -14.68 10.46 -8.53
N GLY A 235 -13.74 9.56 -8.31
CA GLY A 235 -12.37 9.91 -7.91
C GLY A 235 -11.50 10.33 -9.10
N LEU A 236 -11.44 9.50 -10.13
CA LEU A 236 -10.56 9.66 -11.28
C LEU A 236 -11.26 10.25 -12.51
N GLU A 237 -12.58 10.15 -12.58
CA GLU A 237 -13.34 10.55 -13.77
C GLU A 237 -12.69 9.99 -15.05
N ILE A 238 -12.55 8.66 -15.10
CA ILE A 238 -11.80 7.96 -16.15
C ILE A 238 -12.41 8.23 -17.54
N LYS A 239 -11.56 8.51 -18.51
CA LYS A 239 -11.89 8.82 -19.89
C LYS A 239 -11.40 7.73 -20.84
N PRO A 240 -12.01 7.61 -22.04
CA PRO A 240 -11.63 6.58 -23.02
C PRO A 240 -10.18 6.65 -23.51
N ASP A 241 -9.56 7.83 -23.47
CA ASP A 241 -8.18 8.09 -23.86
C ASP A 241 -7.19 8.07 -22.70
N ASP A 242 -7.64 7.65 -21.51
CA ASP A 242 -6.76 7.48 -20.37
C ASP A 242 -5.87 6.24 -20.53
N ARG A 243 -4.68 6.37 -19.99
CA ARG A 243 -3.68 5.32 -19.85
C ARG A 243 -2.99 5.48 -18.51
N SER A 244 -2.73 4.38 -17.82
CA SER A 244 -2.09 4.43 -16.51
C SER A 244 -0.62 4.01 -16.55
N ALA A 245 0.18 4.51 -15.62
CA ALA A 245 1.53 4.01 -15.34
C ALA A 245 1.69 3.73 -13.84
N SER A 246 2.23 2.55 -13.49
CA SER A 246 2.40 2.13 -12.10
C SER A 246 3.75 1.53 -11.81
N TRP A 247 4.29 1.85 -10.63
CA TRP A 247 5.40 1.16 -9.98
C TRP A 247 4.99 0.56 -8.63
N LEU A 248 3.71 0.70 -8.27
CA LEU A 248 3.20 0.24 -6.98
C LEU A 248 3.14 -1.28 -6.92
N PRO A 249 3.50 -1.88 -5.78
CA PRO A 249 3.52 -3.33 -5.64
C PRO A 249 2.10 -3.91 -5.66
N PHE A 250 1.92 -5.06 -6.29
CA PHE A 250 0.62 -5.74 -6.42
C PHE A 250 0.09 -6.34 -5.10
N TYR A 251 0.94 -6.51 -4.08
CA TYR A 251 0.49 -6.92 -2.74
C TYR A 251 -0.04 -5.77 -1.88
N HIS A 252 0.01 -4.54 -2.36
CA HIS A 252 -0.57 -3.37 -1.71
C HIS A 252 -1.91 -3.03 -2.38
N ASP A 253 -2.93 -2.66 -1.58
CA ASP A 253 -4.27 -2.31 -2.04
C ASP A 253 -4.27 -1.24 -3.15
N MET A 254 -3.48 -0.16 -3.00
CA MET A 254 -3.35 0.89 -4.01
C MET A 254 -2.77 0.36 -5.34
N GLY A 255 -1.85 -0.61 -5.28
CA GLY A 255 -1.31 -1.26 -6.49
C GLY A 255 -2.32 -2.21 -7.10
N LEU A 256 -2.90 -3.11 -6.31
CA LEU A 256 -3.84 -4.13 -6.78
C LEU A 256 -5.18 -3.50 -7.22
N VAL A 257 -5.90 -2.87 -6.30
CA VAL A 257 -7.23 -2.34 -6.59
C VAL A 257 -7.16 -1.12 -7.51
N GLY A 258 -6.27 -0.16 -7.19
CA GLY A 258 -6.19 1.10 -7.90
C GLY A 258 -5.56 1.03 -9.29
N LEU A 259 -4.59 0.11 -9.51
CA LEU A 259 -3.79 0.11 -10.75
C LEU A 259 -3.69 -1.24 -11.45
N VAL A 260 -4.28 -2.33 -10.91
CA VAL A 260 -4.55 -3.57 -11.66
C VAL A 260 -6.03 -3.68 -11.96
N LEU A 261 -6.88 -3.62 -10.94
CA LEU A 261 -8.31 -3.90 -11.12
C LEU A 261 -9.08 -2.71 -11.72
N ALA A 262 -8.85 -1.48 -11.24
CA ALA A 262 -9.55 -0.28 -11.75
C ALA A 262 -9.32 -0.04 -13.26
N PRO A 263 -8.09 -0.15 -13.80
CA PRO A 263 -7.88 -0.06 -15.24
C PRO A 263 -8.59 -1.16 -16.04
N MET A 264 -8.64 -2.38 -15.53
CA MET A 264 -9.31 -3.50 -16.21
C MET A 264 -10.82 -3.29 -16.28
N VAL A 265 -11.46 -2.89 -15.18
CA VAL A 265 -12.91 -2.63 -15.17
C VAL A 265 -13.32 -1.38 -15.95
N THR A 266 -12.36 -0.58 -16.41
CA THR A 266 -12.54 0.59 -17.28
C THR A 266 -11.94 0.40 -18.67
N GLN A 267 -11.42 -0.78 -18.99
CA GLN A 267 -10.88 -1.18 -20.28
C GLN A 267 -9.75 -0.26 -20.78
N ILE A 268 -8.93 0.31 -19.89
CA ILE A 268 -7.77 1.14 -20.27
C ILE A 268 -6.47 0.35 -20.13
N SER A 269 -5.42 0.77 -20.85
CA SER A 269 -4.10 0.15 -20.79
C SER A 269 -3.25 0.67 -19.62
N VAL A 270 -2.37 -0.20 -19.09
CA VAL A 270 -1.44 0.14 -18.00
C VAL A 270 -0.01 -0.26 -18.35
N ASP A 271 0.93 0.58 -17.96
CA ASP A 271 2.37 0.36 -18.08
C ASP A 271 2.98 0.15 -16.68
N TYR A 272 3.55 -1.05 -16.44
CA TYR A 272 4.13 -1.41 -15.14
C TYR A 272 5.64 -1.36 -15.16
N LEU A 273 6.21 -0.76 -14.11
CA LEU A 273 7.61 -0.87 -13.71
C LEU A 273 7.65 -1.55 -12.35
N ALA A 274 8.52 -2.54 -12.16
CA ALA A 274 8.63 -3.19 -10.86
C ALA A 274 9.05 -2.20 -9.75
N THR A 275 8.51 -2.36 -8.55
CA THR A 275 8.79 -1.47 -7.41
C THR A 275 10.29 -1.34 -7.12
N ARG A 276 11.04 -2.45 -7.21
CA ARG A 276 12.50 -2.47 -7.04
C ARG A 276 13.21 -1.63 -8.09
N ASP A 277 12.77 -1.71 -9.34
CA ASP A 277 13.36 -0.99 -10.46
C ASP A 277 13.09 0.51 -10.35
N PHE A 278 11.88 0.88 -9.95
CA PHE A 278 11.55 2.25 -9.60
C PHE A 278 12.44 2.77 -8.46
N ALA A 279 12.60 2.02 -7.38
CA ALA A 279 13.42 2.43 -6.24
C ALA A 279 14.89 2.69 -6.63
N ILE A 280 15.41 1.94 -7.59
CA ILE A 280 16.78 2.12 -8.12
C ILE A 280 16.84 3.31 -9.09
N ARG A 281 15.86 3.41 -10.02
CA ARG A 281 15.84 4.39 -11.13
C ARG A 281 14.46 5.02 -11.31
N PRO A 282 14.04 5.95 -10.42
CA PRO A 282 12.70 6.55 -10.48
C PRO A 282 12.43 7.32 -11.79
N LEU A 283 13.47 7.80 -12.47
CA LEU A 283 13.37 8.43 -13.78
C LEU A 283 12.66 7.54 -14.82
N GLN A 284 12.80 6.21 -14.73
CA GLN A 284 12.18 5.32 -15.71
C GLN A 284 10.65 5.35 -15.66
N TRP A 285 10.07 5.51 -14.49
CA TRP A 285 8.63 5.69 -14.35
C TRP A 285 8.15 7.00 -15.03
N LEU A 286 8.87 8.11 -14.81
CA LEU A 286 8.55 9.39 -15.47
C LEU A 286 8.73 9.29 -16.98
N ARG A 287 9.76 8.56 -17.46
CA ARG A 287 9.93 8.28 -18.88
C ARG A 287 8.78 7.44 -19.47
N LEU A 288 8.25 6.47 -18.73
CA LEU A 288 7.06 5.71 -19.16
C LEU A 288 5.85 6.63 -19.30
N ILE A 289 5.59 7.49 -18.28
CA ILE A 289 4.51 8.48 -18.35
C ILE A 289 4.65 9.36 -19.57
N SER A 290 5.83 9.93 -19.78
CA SER A 290 6.14 10.83 -20.89
C SER A 290 5.98 10.15 -22.25
N ARG A 291 6.67 9.01 -22.45
CA ARG A 291 6.73 8.29 -23.74
C ARG A 291 5.38 7.71 -24.15
N ASN A 292 4.67 7.09 -23.21
CA ASN A 292 3.41 6.40 -23.49
C ASN A 292 2.18 7.28 -23.25
N ARG A 293 2.41 8.58 -22.93
CA ARG A 293 1.34 9.58 -22.70
C ARG A 293 0.37 9.14 -21.61
N CYS A 294 0.90 8.59 -20.49
CA CYS A 294 0.05 8.14 -19.39
C CYS A 294 -0.57 9.34 -18.67
N THR A 295 -1.88 9.30 -18.53
CA THR A 295 -2.69 10.40 -17.98
C THR A 295 -3.01 10.22 -16.50
N VAL A 296 -2.93 8.98 -16.01
CA VAL A 296 -3.23 8.60 -14.61
C VAL A 296 -2.06 7.82 -14.02
N ALA A 297 -1.53 8.29 -12.91
CA ALA A 297 -0.52 7.54 -12.17
C ALA A 297 -0.57 7.90 -10.68
N PHE A 298 -0.34 6.91 -9.82
CA PHE A 298 -0.37 7.09 -8.37
C PHE A 298 1.00 6.89 -7.75
N SER A 299 1.27 7.61 -6.70
CA SER A 299 2.46 7.45 -5.89
C SER A 299 2.18 7.71 -4.41
N GLN A 300 2.94 7.06 -3.56
CA GLN A 300 3.09 7.51 -2.18
C GLN A 300 3.97 8.78 -2.17
N PRO A 301 3.83 9.68 -1.17
CA PRO A 301 4.65 10.89 -1.06
C PRO A 301 6.15 10.64 -1.21
N PHE A 302 6.66 9.51 -0.65
CA PHE A 302 8.07 9.18 -0.76
C PHE A 302 8.54 8.95 -2.21
N GLY A 303 7.67 8.41 -3.07
CA GLY A 303 8.01 8.16 -4.48
C GLY A 303 8.24 9.46 -5.24
N LEU A 304 7.39 10.46 -5.02
CA LEU A 304 7.57 11.80 -5.59
C LEU A 304 8.86 12.45 -5.04
N LYS A 305 9.09 12.34 -3.73
CA LYS A 305 10.34 12.82 -3.12
C LYS A 305 11.57 12.14 -3.73
N LEU A 306 11.50 10.83 -3.96
CA LEU A 306 12.60 10.07 -4.58
C LEU A 306 12.87 10.55 -6.02
N CYS A 307 11.83 10.84 -6.80
CA CYS A 307 11.95 11.45 -8.13
C CYS A 307 12.64 12.82 -8.03
N SER A 308 12.17 13.68 -7.12
CA SER A 308 12.75 15.01 -6.93
C SER A 308 14.24 14.97 -6.55
N LEU A 309 14.66 13.99 -5.75
CA LEU A 309 16.05 13.85 -5.30
C LEU A 309 16.98 13.22 -6.34
N ARG A 310 16.49 12.28 -7.17
CA ARG A 310 17.36 11.45 -8.03
C ARG A 310 17.33 11.80 -9.50
N VAL A 311 16.29 12.48 -9.99
CA VAL A 311 16.22 12.95 -11.38
C VAL A 311 17.09 14.19 -11.52
N ARG A 312 17.97 14.21 -12.52
CA ARG A 312 18.89 15.33 -12.76
C ARG A 312 18.22 16.39 -13.63
N GLU A 313 18.67 17.63 -13.54
CA GLU A 313 18.19 18.71 -14.40
C GLU A 313 18.36 18.42 -15.91
N SER A 314 19.45 17.70 -16.28
CA SER A 314 19.68 17.28 -17.65
C SER A 314 18.60 16.33 -18.19
N ASP A 315 18.02 15.49 -17.30
CA ASP A 315 17.01 14.50 -17.68
C ASP A 315 15.63 15.15 -17.95
N LEU A 316 15.36 16.34 -17.38
CA LEU A 316 14.08 17.03 -17.54
C LEU A 316 13.79 17.39 -18.99
N LYS A 317 14.84 17.66 -19.79
CA LYS A 317 14.71 18.01 -21.20
C LYS A 317 14.16 16.88 -22.07
N GLU A 318 14.25 15.64 -21.59
CA GLU A 318 13.76 14.44 -22.28
C GLU A 318 12.32 14.06 -21.84
N LEU A 319 11.74 14.79 -20.88
CA LEU A 319 10.43 14.48 -20.32
C LEU A 319 9.37 15.47 -20.83
N ASP A 320 8.19 14.94 -21.13
CA ASP A 320 6.96 15.70 -21.30
C ASP A 320 5.86 15.09 -20.43
N LEU A 321 5.62 15.70 -19.29
CA LEU A 321 4.64 15.28 -18.28
C LEU A 321 3.29 16.01 -18.40
N SER A 322 3.11 16.80 -19.48
CA SER A 322 1.88 17.59 -19.70
C SER A 322 0.61 16.74 -19.85
N CYS A 323 0.78 15.45 -20.20
CA CYS A 323 -0.34 14.51 -20.29
C CYS A 323 -0.87 14.03 -18.94
N TRP A 324 -0.09 14.16 -17.85
CA TRP A 324 -0.43 13.60 -16.54
C TRP A 324 -1.49 14.45 -15.84
N ARG A 325 -2.77 14.09 -16.02
CA ARG A 325 -3.92 14.83 -15.49
C ARG A 325 -4.35 14.45 -14.08
N ALA A 326 -4.02 13.22 -13.63
CA ALA A 326 -4.38 12.69 -12.32
C ALA A 326 -3.15 12.04 -11.66
N ALA A 327 -2.45 12.83 -10.85
CA ALA A 327 -1.34 12.40 -10.00
C ALA A 327 -1.88 12.06 -8.61
N GLY A 328 -2.38 10.82 -8.44
CA GLY A 328 -2.97 10.38 -7.19
C GLY A 328 -1.94 10.19 -6.07
N ILE A 329 -2.25 10.68 -4.87
CA ILE A 329 -1.34 10.67 -3.73
C ILE A 329 -2.07 10.21 -2.48
N GLY A 330 -1.54 9.17 -1.83
CA GLY A 330 -2.11 8.63 -0.62
C GLY A 330 -1.22 7.61 0.08
N ALA A 331 -1.84 6.79 0.92
CA ALA A 331 -1.22 5.72 1.69
C ALA A 331 -0.26 6.13 2.81
N GLU A 332 0.21 7.38 2.83
CA GLU A 332 1.04 7.98 3.88
C GLU A 332 0.56 9.40 4.17
N MET A 333 1.03 9.99 5.27
CA MET A 333 0.81 11.40 5.55
C MET A 333 1.35 12.25 4.39
N ILE A 334 0.49 13.04 3.78
CA ILE A 334 0.85 13.91 2.66
C ILE A 334 1.44 15.19 3.20
N ARG A 335 2.72 15.46 2.89
CA ARG A 335 3.40 16.70 3.25
C ARG A 335 3.33 17.68 2.07
N PRO A 336 2.68 18.85 2.21
CA PRO A 336 2.54 19.82 1.13
C PRO A 336 3.87 20.23 0.50
N GLU A 337 4.93 20.37 1.31
CA GLU A 337 6.27 20.70 0.84
C GLU A 337 6.81 19.69 -0.18
N THR A 338 6.57 18.39 0.05
CA THR A 338 7.00 17.34 -0.90
C THR A 338 6.36 17.54 -2.27
N LEU A 339 5.08 17.93 -2.30
CA LEU A 339 4.35 18.17 -3.54
C LEU A 339 4.81 19.45 -4.22
N ARG A 340 5.00 20.54 -3.45
CA ARG A 340 5.55 21.80 -3.98
C ARG A 340 6.92 21.58 -4.63
N ASN A 341 7.83 20.89 -3.94
CA ASN A 341 9.18 20.60 -4.47
C ASN A 341 9.14 19.74 -5.73
N PHE A 342 8.19 18.81 -5.83
CA PHE A 342 8.01 18.00 -7.04
C PHE A 342 7.47 18.88 -8.19
N ALA A 343 6.41 19.65 -7.95
CA ALA A 343 5.81 20.53 -8.97
C ALA A 343 6.81 21.54 -9.50
N GLU A 344 7.54 22.24 -8.62
CA GLU A 344 8.57 23.20 -8.98
C GLU A 344 9.62 22.56 -9.89
N LYS A 345 10.17 21.41 -9.48
CA LYS A 345 11.21 20.72 -10.24
C LYS A 345 10.73 20.28 -11.62
N PHE A 346 9.54 19.68 -11.71
CA PHE A 346 9.05 19.10 -12.97
C PHE A 346 8.16 20.04 -13.79
N SER A 347 7.98 21.30 -13.39
CA SER A 347 7.27 22.33 -14.17
C SER A 347 7.90 22.52 -15.56
N SER A 348 9.24 22.53 -15.64
CA SER A 348 9.97 22.65 -16.90
C SER A 348 9.78 21.44 -17.84
N ALA A 349 9.37 20.29 -17.30
CA ALA A 349 8.97 19.10 -18.05
C ALA A 349 7.45 19.06 -18.32
N GLY A 350 6.73 20.15 -18.11
CA GLY A 350 5.29 20.27 -18.40
C GLY A 350 4.36 19.71 -17.33
N PHE A 351 4.86 19.33 -16.13
CA PHE A 351 3.98 18.88 -15.04
C PHE A 351 3.13 20.03 -14.52
N ASP A 352 1.81 19.83 -14.49
CA ASP A 352 0.86 20.78 -13.91
C ASP A 352 0.58 20.40 -12.45
N GLU A 353 0.80 21.31 -11.51
CA GLU A 353 0.52 21.10 -10.08
C GLU A 353 -0.97 20.83 -9.80
N ASN A 354 -1.87 21.30 -10.68
CA ASN A 354 -3.29 21.00 -10.59
C ASN A 354 -3.62 19.51 -10.85
N ALA A 355 -2.68 18.73 -11.41
CA ALA A 355 -2.81 17.29 -11.55
C ALA A 355 -2.75 16.53 -10.22
N PHE A 356 -2.20 17.11 -9.15
CA PHE A 356 -2.20 16.47 -7.86
C PHE A 356 -3.61 16.14 -7.37
N LEU A 357 -3.78 14.89 -6.94
CA LEU A 357 -5.05 14.34 -6.49
C LEU A 357 -4.87 13.63 -5.14
N PRO A 358 -4.78 14.38 -4.03
CA PRO A 358 -4.76 13.79 -2.69
C PRO A 358 -6.00 12.94 -2.44
N CYS A 359 -5.80 11.76 -1.85
CA CYS A 359 -6.86 10.83 -1.50
C CYS A 359 -6.56 10.12 -0.17
N TYR A 360 -7.60 9.61 0.46
CA TYR A 360 -7.49 8.82 1.68
C TYR A 360 -8.23 7.50 1.51
N GLY A 361 -7.66 6.46 2.10
CA GLY A 361 -8.24 5.13 2.12
C GLY A 361 -7.38 4.12 2.86
N LEU A 362 -7.91 2.91 3.01
CA LEU A 362 -7.30 1.80 3.73
C LEU A 362 -7.89 0.47 3.23
N ALA A 363 -7.14 -0.60 3.42
CA ALA A 363 -7.55 -1.93 2.97
C ALA A 363 -8.88 -2.39 3.58
N GLU A 364 -9.17 -1.99 4.83
CA GLU A 364 -10.41 -2.29 5.55
C GLU A 364 -11.65 -1.60 4.93
N SER A 365 -11.45 -0.65 4.01
CA SER A 365 -12.49 -0.08 3.13
C SER A 365 -12.20 -0.41 1.66
N THR A 366 -11.69 -1.59 1.38
CA THR A 366 -11.23 -2.09 0.08
C THR A 366 -10.02 -1.31 -0.45
N LEU A 367 -10.12 0.00 -0.66
CA LEU A 367 -9.03 0.92 -0.97
C LEU A 367 -9.43 2.35 -0.62
N ALA A 368 -10.31 2.98 -1.39
CA ALA A 368 -10.55 4.42 -1.35
C ALA A 368 -11.78 4.78 -0.53
N VAL A 369 -11.65 5.83 0.28
CA VAL A 369 -12.74 6.44 1.06
C VAL A 369 -13.05 7.83 0.55
N THR A 370 -12.01 8.68 0.36
CA THR A 370 -12.19 10.06 -0.11
C THR A 370 -11.23 10.39 -1.24
N PHE A 371 -11.65 11.32 -2.10
CA PHE A 371 -10.81 11.95 -3.12
C PHE A 371 -10.99 13.47 -3.07
N SER A 372 -9.88 14.20 -3.24
CA SER A 372 -9.95 15.62 -3.59
C SER A 372 -10.53 15.78 -4.99
N LYS A 373 -10.95 16.99 -5.34
CA LYS A 373 -11.51 17.24 -6.67
C LYS A 373 -10.40 17.23 -7.72
N ILE A 374 -10.59 16.46 -8.77
CA ILE A 374 -9.63 16.37 -9.89
C ILE A 374 -9.43 17.74 -10.56
N GLY A 375 -8.19 18.05 -10.96
CA GLY A 375 -7.84 19.31 -11.63
C GLY A 375 -7.79 20.53 -10.70
N THR A 376 -7.85 20.35 -9.36
CA THR A 376 -7.77 21.47 -8.40
C THR A 376 -6.47 21.52 -7.61
N GLY A 377 -5.56 20.58 -7.84
CA GLY A 377 -4.28 20.49 -7.18
C GLY A 377 -4.36 20.11 -5.69
N CYS A 378 -3.25 20.26 -5.01
CA CYS A 378 -3.15 20.01 -3.59
C CYS A 378 -3.58 21.26 -2.79
N LYS A 379 -4.71 21.18 -2.10
CA LYS A 379 -5.15 22.19 -1.14
C LYS A 379 -4.72 21.79 0.26
N SER A 380 -4.32 22.76 1.08
CA SER A 380 -3.93 22.55 2.47
C SER A 380 -4.42 23.69 3.35
N ILE A 381 -4.50 23.43 4.66
CA ILE A 381 -4.81 24.45 5.65
C ILE A 381 -3.75 24.48 6.75
N GLN A 382 -3.47 25.69 7.23
CA GLN A 382 -2.53 25.92 8.32
C GLN A 382 -3.30 26.03 9.64
N ILE A 383 -2.89 25.23 10.64
CA ILE A 383 -3.55 25.08 11.92
C ILE A 383 -2.61 25.43 13.06
N ASP A 384 -3.13 26.11 14.09
CA ASP A 384 -2.41 26.41 15.32
C ASP A 384 -2.01 25.11 16.04
N SER A 385 -0.69 24.87 16.12
CA SER A 385 -0.15 23.66 16.75
C SER A 385 -0.52 23.54 18.22
N LYS A 386 -0.63 24.67 18.94
CA LYS A 386 -0.97 24.69 20.37
C LYS A 386 -2.45 24.34 20.58
N ALA A 387 -3.35 24.95 19.80
CA ALA A 387 -4.77 24.62 19.87
C ALA A 387 -5.03 23.15 19.52
N LEU A 388 -4.30 22.61 18.54
CA LEU A 388 -4.38 21.22 18.14
C LEU A 388 -3.99 20.26 19.29
N ILE A 389 -2.85 20.54 19.96
CA ILE A 389 -2.30 19.69 21.03
C ILE A 389 -3.13 19.81 22.31
N ASP A 390 -3.42 21.06 22.76
CA ASP A 390 -3.99 21.33 24.07
C ASP A 390 -5.54 21.19 24.08
N LYS A 391 -6.21 21.47 22.94
CA LYS A 391 -7.69 21.54 22.87
C LYS A 391 -8.32 20.59 21.87
N ARG A 392 -7.52 19.83 21.10
CA ARG A 392 -7.99 19.00 19.98
C ARG A 392 -8.87 19.78 18.98
N MET A 393 -8.51 21.04 18.75
CA MET A 393 -9.21 21.94 17.82
C MET A 393 -8.30 22.33 16.66
N ALA A 394 -8.79 22.20 15.46
CA ALA A 394 -8.12 22.64 14.24
C ALA A 394 -8.38 24.15 14.01
N VAL A 395 -7.75 25.01 14.80
CA VAL A 395 -7.91 26.45 14.69
C VAL A 395 -7.06 26.98 13.52
N ARG A 396 -7.71 27.53 12.48
CA ARG A 396 -6.99 28.11 11.33
C ARG A 396 -6.17 29.32 11.76
N LEU A 397 -4.93 29.36 11.29
CA LEU A 397 -4.06 30.50 11.45
C LEU A 397 -4.21 31.45 10.26
N GLN A 398 -4.32 32.75 10.58
CA GLN A 398 -3.93 33.82 9.67
C GLN A 398 -2.42 34.03 9.86
N ALA A 399 -1.68 34.35 8.80
CA ALA A 399 -0.22 34.43 8.77
C ALA A 399 0.33 35.41 9.84
N ASP A 400 0.55 34.93 11.07
CA ASP A 400 0.97 35.74 12.23
C ASP A 400 2.28 35.25 12.88
N GLY A 401 3.02 34.35 12.22
CA GLY A 401 4.33 33.85 12.68
C GLY A 401 4.27 32.83 13.82
N ARG A 402 3.10 32.36 14.25
CA ARG A 402 2.99 31.29 15.25
C ARG A 402 3.41 29.94 14.65
N LYS A 403 3.81 29.02 15.50
CA LYS A 403 4.11 27.63 15.09
C LYS A 403 2.85 26.97 14.55
N GLN A 404 2.94 26.46 13.33
CA GLN A 404 1.81 25.94 12.58
C GLN A 404 2.06 24.52 12.06
N ASN A 405 1.01 23.75 11.97
CA ASN A 405 0.95 22.49 11.24
C ASN A 405 0.15 22.71 9.95
N GLU A 406 0.60 22.13 8.86
CA GLU A 406 -0.08 22.20 7.57
C GLU A 406 -0.66 20.83 7.22
N PHE A 407 -2.00 20.75 7.00
CA PHE A 407 -2.69 19.52 6.66
C PHE A 407 -3.30 19.60 5.27
N VAL A 408 -3.13 18.51 4.52
CA VAL A 408 -3.66 18.38 3.16
C VAL A 408 -5.12 17.97 3.19
N ASN A 409 -5.90 18.60 2.33
CA ASN A 409 -7.26 18.23 2.02
C ASN A 409 -7.27 16.89 1.27
N CYS A 410 -7.81 15.83 1.89
CA CYS A 410 -7.96 14.50 1.30
C CYS A 410 -9.31 14.34 0.57
N GLY A 411 -10.10 15.41 0.46
CA GLY A 411 -11.35 15.48 -0.29
C GLY A 411 -12.55 14.91 0.43
N ARG A 412 -13.59 14.65 -0.36
CA ARG A 412 -14.90 14.21 0.10
C ARG A 412 -15.07 12.69 0.01
N PRO A 413 -15.94 12.12 0.86
CA PRO A 413 -16.30 10.71 0.76
C PRO A 413 -16.83 10.39 -0.64
N LEU A 414 -16.44 9.22 -1.16
CA LEU A 414 -17.00 8.66 -2.38
C LEU A 414 -18.51 8.40 -2.20
N PRO A 415 -19.32 8.40 -3.27
CA PRO A 415 -20.73 8.06 -3.18
C PRO A 415 -20.97 6.74 -2.44
N GLY A 416 -22.00 6.70 -1.60
CA GLY A 416 -22.30 5.54 -0.76
C GLY A 416 -21.40 5.40 0.49
N HIS A 417 -20.47 6.34 0.71
CA HIS A 417 -19.64 6.39 1.92
C HIS A 417 -20.00 7.58 2.80
N ILE A 418 -19.94 7.35 4.11
CA ILE A 418 -20.12 8.38 5.13
C ILE A 418 -18.85 8.39 6.01
N VAL A 419 -18.32 9.58 6.25
CA VAL A 419 -17.23 9.79 7.20
C VAL A 419 -17.74 10.65 8.35
N LYS A 420 -17.45 10.25 9.58
CA LYS A 420 -17.69 11.05 10.76
C LYS A 420 -16.47 11.06 11.68
N ILE A 421 -16.36 12.11 12.46
CA ILE A 421 -15.35 12.27 13.50
C ILE A 421 -16.03 12.10 14.84
N ILE A 422 -15.46 11.28 15.73
CA ILE A 422 -15.98 11.05 17.08
C ILE A 422 -14.93 11.34 18.14
N ASP A 423 -15.41 11.66 19.35
CA ASP A 423 -14.58 11.75 20.55
C ASP A 423 -14.35 10.36 21.19
N GLU A 424 -13.76 10.35 22.40
CA GLU A 424 -13.48 9.14 23.18
C GLU A 424 -14.74 8.46 23.72
N ASP A 425 -15.82 9.23 23.91
CA ASP A 425 -17.14 8.75 24.36
C ASP A 425 -18.01 8.25 23.19
N GLY A 426 -17.50 8.31 21.95
CA GLY A 426 -18.22 7.90 20.74
C GLY A 426 -19.21 8.93 20.21
N GLN A 427 -19.22 10.16 20.76
CA GLN A 427 -20.10 11.24 20.30
C GLN A 427 -19.52 11.88 19.03
N GLN A 428 -20.39 12.18 18.08
CA GLN A 428 -19.98 12.86 16.85
C GLN A 428 -19.55 14.29 17.14
N LEU A 429 -18.35 14.64 16.67
CA LEU A 429 -17.78 15.97 16.80
C LEU A 429 -18.25 16.89 15.65
N SER A 430 -18.29 18.18 15.93
CA SER A 430 -18.52 19.21 14.90
C SER A 430 -17.25 19.41 14.04
N GLU A 431 -17.43 20.11 12.90
CA GLU A 431 -16.29 20.47 12.04
C GLU A 431 -15.18 21.20 12.83
N MET A 432 -13.95 21.04 12.37
CA MET A 432 -12.73 21.57 12.99
C MET A 432 -12.39 20.97 14.37
N MET A 433 -13.17 20.05 14.89
CA MET A 433 -12.81 19.26 16.07
C MET A 433 -12.09 17.98 15.65
N VAL A 434 -10.97 17.68 16.33
CA VAL A 434 -10.09 16.55 16.01
C VAL A 434 -10.45 15.33 16.84
N GLY A 435 -10.72 14.22 16.17
CA GLY A 435 -11.12 12.97 16.82
C GLY A 435 -10.83 11.75 15.95
N SER A 436 -11.37 10.62 16.34
CA SER A 436 -11.26 9.35 15.61
C SER A 436 -12.10 9.38 14.34
N VAL A 437 -11.51 8.94 13.23
CA VAL A 437 -12.17 8.88 11.92
C VAL A 437 -12.91 7.56 11.81
N LEU A 438 -14.23 7.62 11.62
CA LEU A 438 -15.07 6.47 11.34
C LEU A 438 -15.61 6.55 9.91
N VAL A 439 -15.68 5.37 9.27
CA VAL A 439 -16.18 5.22 7.90
C VAL A 439 -17.33 4.21 7.87
N GLN A 440 -18.35 4.50 7.10
CA GLN A 440 -19.43 3.57 6.79
C GLN A 440 -19.66 3.58 5.27
N GLY A 441 -19.88 2.40 4.68
CA GLY A 441 -20.15 2.26 3.23
C GLY A 441 -20.09 0.81 2.79
N GLU A 442 -20.55 0.56 1.55
CA GLU A 442 -20.59 -0.80 0.99
C GLU A 442 -19.19 -1.39 0.72
N SER A 443 -18.17 -0.56 0.60
CA SER A 443 -16.79 -1.01 0.42
C SER A 443 -16.08 -1.44 1.70
N VAL A 444 -16.73 -1.28 2.87
CA VAL A 444 -16.17 -1.72 4.16
C VAL A 444 -16.08 -3.24 4.20
N MET A 445 -14.98 -3.74 4.72
CA MET A 445 -14.68 -5.16 4.86
C MET A 445 -15.75 -5.94 5.63
N MET A 446 -15.83 -7.24 5.42
CA MET A 446 -16.63 -8.12 6.28
C MET A 446 -15.99 -8.32 7.66
N GLY A 447 -14.69 -8.14 7.78
CA GLY A 447 -13.89 -8.35 8.98
C GLY A 447 -12.50 -8.87 8.65
N TYR A 448 -11.76 -9.24 9.68
CA TYR A 448 -10.47 -9.91 9.52
C TYR A 448 -10.67 -11.43 9.51
N TYR A 449 -10.05 -12.10 8.56
CA TYR A 449 -10.19 -13.54 8.37
C TYR A 449 -9.75 -14.31 9.63
N ASN A 450 -10.62 -15.18 10.15
CA ASN A 450 -10.43 -15.96 11.37
C ASN A 450 -10.00 -15.13 12.61
N ASN A 451 -10.37 -13.86 12.66
CA ASN A 451 -10.00 -12.98 13.79
C ASN A 451 -11.19 -12.14 14.25
N ILE A 452 -12.08 -12.76 15.02
CA ILE A 452 -13.31 -12.15 15.53
C ILE A 452 -12.99 -11.01 16.50
N GLU A 453 -11.96 -11.16 17.33
CA GLU A 453 -11.56 -10.15 18.31
C GLU A 453 -11.15 -8.84 17.63
N GLU A 454 -10.23 -8.89 16.69
CA GLU A 454 -9.80 -7.69 15.97
C GLU A 454 -10.92 -7.14 15.06
N THR A 455 -11.78 -8.00 14.54
CA THR A 455 -12.96 -7.57 13.79
C THR A 455 -13.90 -6.74 14.67
N SER A 456 -14.19 -7.19 15.88
CA SER A 456 -15.07 -6.46 16.82
C SER A 456 -14.46 -5.15 17.33
N LYS A 457 -13.13 -5.06 17.38
CA LYS A 457 -12.41 -3.82 17.68
C LYS A 457 -12.53 -2.80 16.53
N ALA A 458 -12.47 -3.26 15.28
CA ALA A 458 -12.50 -2.40 14.12
C ALA A 458 -13.93 -2.04 13.68
N LEU A 459 -14.85 -3.01 13.68
CA LEU A 459 -16.24 -2.81 13.24
C LEU A 459 -17.14 -2.53 14.45
N LYS A 460 -17.69 -1.32 14.47
CA LYS A 460 -18.63 -0.86 15.50
C LYS A 460 -20.08 -1.12 15.06
N PRO A 461 -21.06 -1.05 15.99
CA PRO A 461 -22.48 -1.22 15.67
C PRO A 461 -22.91 -0.33 14.48
N GLY A 462 -23.76 -0.87 13.60
CA GLY A 462 -24.19 -0.19 12.37
C GLY A 462 -23.16 -0.23 11.25
N ASN A 463 -22.21 -1.17 11.28
CA ASN A 463 -21.17 -1.36 10.29
C ASN A 463 -20.25 -0.12 10.09
N TRP A 464 -19.98 0.58 11.19
CA TRP A 464 -19.01 1.65 11.21
C TRP A 464 -17.60 1.09 11.40
N LEU A 465 -16.72 1.37 10.45
CA LEU A 465 -15.30 1.04 10.54
C LEU A 465 -14.57 2.12 11.35
N ASP A 466 -13.98 1.75 12.49
CA ASP A 466 -12.99 2.55 13.19
C ASP A 466 -11.65 2.38 12.49
N THR A 467 -11.23 3.42 11.77
CA THR A 467 -10.02 3.36 10.92
C THR A 467 -8.72 3.34 11.71
N GLY A 468 -8.76 3.72 12.98
CA GLY A 468 -7.57 3.97 13.80
C GLY A 468 -6.83 5.27 13.44
N ASP A 469 -7.33 6.01 12.45
CA ASP A 469 -6.78 7.31 12.07
C ASP A 469 -7.48 8.45 12.84
N ILE A 470 -6.78 9.56 13.02
CA ILE A 470 -7.25 10.79 13.65
C ILE A 470 -7.33 11.87 12.59
N GLY A 471 -8.41 12.65 12.62
CA GLY A 471 -8.63 13.71 11.66
C GLY A 471 -9.74 14.66 12.08
N PHE A 472 -10.11 15.54 11.16
CA PHE A 472 -11.24 16.45 11.29
C PHE A 472 -11.88 16.69 9.92
N LEU A 473 -13.12 17.18 9.94
CA LEU A 473 -13.83 17.65 8.75
C LEU A 473 -13.81 19.17 8.71
N PHE A 474 -13.71 19.72 7.50
CA PHE A 474 -13.89 21.15 7.25
C PHE A 474 -14.54 21.34 5.87
N GLU A 475 -15.68 22.02 5.83
CA GLU A 475 -16.51 22.21 4.62
C GLU A 475 -16.88 20.88 3.93
N GLY A 476 -16.99 19.79 4.72
CA GLY A 476 -17.28 18.44 4.25
C GLY A 476 -16.07 17.69 3.71
N ASP A 477 -14.89 18.28 3.65
CA ASP A 477 -13.63 17.66 3.24
C ASP A 477 -12.89 17.06 4.44
N LEU A 478 -12.23 15.92 4.25
CA LEU A 478 -11.49 15.20 5.28
C LEU A 478 -10.01 15.66 5.33
N TYR A 479 -9.53 15.86 6.54
CA TYR A 479 -8.14 16.14 6.85
C TYR A 479 -7.62 15.13 7.87
N ILE A 480 -6.61 14.35 7.50
CA ILE A 480 -5.98 13.37 8.38
C ILE A 480 -4.83 14.04 9.13
N THR A 481 -4.81 13.90 10.46
CA THR A 481 -3.76 14.46 11.30
C THR A 481 -2.75 13.43 11.77
N GLY A 482 -3.08 12.14 11.76
CA GLY A 482 -2.18 11.04 12.13
C GLY A 482 -2.93 9.75 12.46
N ARG A 483 -2.23 8.82 13.09
CA ARG A 483 -2.81 7.58 13.63
C ARG A 483 -2.91 7.64 15.15
N ARG A 484 -3.96 7.04 15.71
CA ARG A 484 -4.16 6.96 17.16
C ARG A 484 -3.00 6.26 17.86
N THR A 485 -2.46 5.20 17.27
CA THR A 485 -1.30 4.46 17.77
C THR A 485 0.02 5.23 17.69
N ASP A 486 0.08 6.30 16.92
CA ASP A 486 1.27 7.13 16.71
C ASP A 486 1.25 8.41 17.55
N VAL A 487 0.22 8.59 18.38
CA VAL A 487 0.14 9.67 19.34
C VAL A 487 0.84 9.25 20.63
N ILE A 488 1.78 10.06 21.07
CA ILE A 488 2.52 9.87 22.32
C ILE A 488 1.87 10.74 23.37
N ILE A 489 1.32 10.12 24.42
CA ILE A 489 0.68 10.87 25.51
C ILE A 489 1.71 11.07 26.61
N VAL A 490 2.11 12.33 26.84
CA VAL A 490 3.07 12.72 27.87
C VAL A 490 2.53 13.91 28.64
N ASN A 491 2.43 13.79 29.97
CA ASN A 491 1.91 14.84 30.86
C ASN A 491 0.54 15.39 30.41
N GLY A 492 -0.36 14.51 29.95
CA GLY A 492 -1.70 14.88 29.48
C GLY A 492 -1.73 15.55 28.09
N ARG A 493 -0.60 15.63 27.39
CA ARG A 493 -0.50 16.19 26.04
C ARG A 493 -0.43 15.11 24.99
N ASN A 494 -1.15 15.31 23.89
CA ASN A 494 -1.14 14.43 22.72
C ASN A 494 -0.10 14.94 21.70
N ILE A 495 1.08 14.30 21.66
CA ILE A 495 2.17 14.67 20.75
C ILE A 495 2.23 13.64 19.64
N ARG A 496 2.16 14.09 18.38
CA ARG A 496 2.28 13.19 17.24
C ARG A 496 3.74 12.80 17.03
N ALA A 497 3.99 11.50 16.90
CA ALA A 497 5.35 11.00 16.63
C ALA A 497 5.95 11.64 15.37
N GLN A 498 5.11 11.86 14.35
CA GLN A 498 5.50 12.49 13.09
C GLN A 498 6.07 13.89 13.25
N ASP A 499 5.54 14.69 14.18
CA ASP A 499 6.02 16.06 14.40
C ASP A 499 7.44 16.08 14.99
N ILE A 500 7.74 15.08 15.83
CA ILE A 500 9.09 14.91 16.38
C ILE A 500 10.06 14.40 15.30
N GLU A 501 9.63 13.44 14.50
CA GLU A 501 10.41 12.90 13.38
C GLU A 501 10.73 13.98 12.34
N GLU A 502 9.74 14.80 12.00
CA GLU A 502 9.93 15.92 11.06
C GLU A 502 10.93 16.95 11.57
N LEU A 503 10.86 17.28 12.85
CA LEU A 503 11.81 18.19 13.48
C LEU A 503 13.24 17.64 13.43
N ALA A 504 13.39 16.33 13.59
CA ALA A 504 14.69 15.67 13.45
C ALA A 504 15.17 15.63 12.00
N GLU A 505 14.28 15.35 11.03
CA GLU A 505 14.60 15.30 9.59
C GLU A 505 14.98 16.68 9.00
N GLN A 506 14.70 17.78 9.68
CA GLN A 506 15.16 19.13 9.31
C GLN A 506 16.64 19.34 9.61
N GLN A 507 17.27 18.44 10.37
CA GLN A 507 18.72 18.54 10.65
C GLN A 507 19.52 17.96 9.46
N PRO A 508 20.63 18.61 9.05
CA PRO A 508 21.39 18.21 7.87
C PRO A 508 22.00 16.80 7.96
N GLU A 509 22.21 16.29 9.18
CA GLU A 509 22.78 14.97 9.45
C GLU A 509 21.73 13.85 9.39
N VAL A 510 20.44 14.20 9.40
CA VAL A 510 19.31 13.24 9.43
C VAL A 510 18.62 13.22 8.08
N ARG A 511 18.62 12.07 7.43
CA ARG A 511 17.91 11.93 6.15
C ARG A 511 16.43 11.68 6.40
N SER A 512 15.63 12.00 5.40
CA SER A 512 14.20 11.71 5.43
C SER A 512 13.92 10.22 5.64
N ARG A 513 12.99 9.92 6.56
CA ARG A 513 12.59 8.57 6.96
C ARG A 513 13.70 7.78 7.67
N GLU A 514 14.69 8.46 8.24
CA GLU A 514 15.72 7.88 9.10
C GLU A 514 15.53 8.25 10.58
N ALA A 515 14.36 8.79 10.94
CA ALA A 515 13.95 9.07 12.32
C ALA A 515 12.66 8.32 12.66
N SER A 516 12.56 7.80 13.88
CA SER A 516 11.37 7.15 14.43
C SER A 516 11.17 7.56 15.89
N ALA A 517 10.01 8.16 16.19
CA ALA A 517 9.64 8.59 17.53
C ALA A 517 8.52 7.72 18.10
N PHE A 518 8.59 7.40 19.40
CA PHE A 518 7.58 6.63 20.12
C PHE A 518 7.67 6.85 21.62
N GLY A 519 6.59 6.52 22.34
CA GLY A 519 6.56 6.51 23.79
C GLY A 519 7.02 5.18 24.37
N VAL A 520 7.77 5.21 25.45
CA VAL A 520 8.12 4.05 26.28
C VAL A 520 7.68 4.36 27.70
N ASN A 521 6.90 3.45 28.31
CA ASN A 521 6.50 3.61 29.70
C ASN A 521 7.55 2.97 30.61
N ASP A 522 7.96 3.72 31.61
CA ASP A 522 8.80 3.24 32.70
C ASP A 522 7.96 2.42 33.72
N GLU A 523 8.63 1.76 34.68
CA GLU A 523 7.98 0.94 35.72
C GLU A 523 6.96 1.74 36.56
N ASP A 524 7.17 3.04 36.71
CA ASP A 524 6.29 3.96 37.41
C ASP A 524 5.11 4.46 36.58
N GLY A 525 4.95 3.97 35.33
CA GLY A 525 3.91 4.41 34.40
C GLY A 525 4.16 5.76 33.74
N THR A 526 5.33 6.36 33.93
CA THR A 526 5.71 7.61 33.25
C THR A 526 6.10 7.32 31.79
N THR A 527 5.51 8.06 30.86
CA THR A 527 5.85 7.93 29.44
C THR A 527 7.06 8.79 29.10
N THR A 528 8.13 8.15 28.63
CA THR A 528 9.32 8.81 28.07
C THR A 528 9.27 8.79 26.55
N ILE A 529 9.49 9.93 25.90
CA ILE A 529 9.63 9.99 24.45
C ILE A 529 11.01 9.49 24.06
N VAL A 530 11.06 8.54 23.14
CA VAL A 530 12.29 8.05 22.53
C VAL A 530 12.31 8.42 21.05
N LEU A 531 13.42 8.99 20.60
CA LEU A 531 13.70 9.35 19.21
C LEU A 531 14.91 8.56 18.73
N VAL A 532 14.68 7.55 17.90
CA VAL A 532 15.73 6.73 17.28
C VAL A 532 16.06 7.28 15.90
N ILE A 533 17.34 7.50 15.61
CA ILE A 533 17.79 8.10 14.36
C ILE A 533 18.92 7.26 13.73
N GLU A 534 18.76 6.92 12.47
CA GLU A 534 19.85 6.37 11.67
C GLU A 534 20.89 7.45 11.36
N CYS A 535 22.09 7.28 11.88
CA CYS A 535 23.15 8.29 11.83
C CYS A 535 24.45 7.72 11.24
N ARG A 536 25.05 8.49 10.33
CA ARG A 536 26.32 8.16 9.68
C ARG A 536 27.54 8.81 10.31
N LEU A 537 27.32 9.70 11.29
CA LEU A 537 28.40 10.35 12.02
C LEU A 537 29.21 9.30 12.81
N THR A 538 30.52 9.34 12.66
CA THR A 538 31.47 8.48 13.37
C THR A 538 32.11 9.16 14.56
N SER A 539 32.22 10.50 14.55
CA SER A 539 32.81 11.29 15.63
C SER A 539 31.89 11.32 16.85
N VAL A 540 32.39 10.96 18.00
CA VAL A 540 31.68 10.98 19.29
C VAL A 540 31.16 12.39 19.61
N THR A 541 31.99 13.41 19.37
CA THR A 541 31.65 14.82 19.64
C THR A 541 30.50 15.28 18.75
N GLU A 542 30.51 14.96 17.45
CA GLU A 542 29.43 15.31 16.52
C GLU A 542 28.13 14.60 16.88
N ARG A 543 28.20 13.32 17.24
CA ARG A 543 27.04 12.54 17.71
C ARG A 543 26.45 13.17 18.97
N GLN A 544 27.28 13.57 19.92
CA GLN A 544 26.83 14.20 21.17
C GLN A 544 26.21 15.58 20.92
N SER A 545 26.80 16.37 20.01
CA SER A 545 26.25 17.65 19.57
C SER A 545 24.86 17.49 18.93
N LEU A 546 24.71 16.53 18.01
CA LEU A 546 23.42 16.22 17.37
C LEU A 546 22.37 15.79 18.42
N THR A 547 22.73 14.88 19.33
CA THR A 547 21.86 14.41 20.42
C THR A 547 21.36 15.58 21.27
N THR A 548 22.26 16.43 21.76
CA THR A 548 21.89 17.60 22.59
C THR A 548 21.02 18.59 21.84
N ARG A 549 21.35 18.88 20.58
CA ARG A 549 20.55 19.76 19.73
C ARG A 549 19.14 19.24 19.52
N LEU A 550 18.98 17.95 19.23
CA LEU A 550 17.67 17.31 19.04
C LEU A 550 16.82 17.35 20.33
N GLN A 551 17.43 17.04 21.48
CA GLN A 551 16.76 17.15 22.78
C GLN A 551 16.25 18.57 23.05
N GLN A 552 17.09 19.59 22.78
CA GLN A 552 16.72 20.99 22.92
C GLN A 552 15.57 21.37 21.98
N LEU A 553 15.63 20.94 20.70
CA LEU A 553 14.59 21.22 19.72
C LEU A 553 13.24 20.60 20.12
N VAL A 554 13.23 19.34 20.58
CA VAL A 554 12.01 18.68 21.07
C VAL A 554 11.47 19.40 22.31
N TYR A 555 12.34 19.77 23.25
CA TYR A 555 11.92 20.51 24.45
C TYR A 555 11.34 21.88 24.11
N MET A 556 11.98 22.63 23.23
CA MET A 556 11.49 23.94 22.79
C MET A 556 10.16 23.82 22.02
N ALA A 557 10.02 22.76 21.26
CA ALA A 557 8.84 22.56 20.43
C ALA A 557 7.61 22.09 21.20
N PHE A 558 7.80 21.16 22.14
CA PHE A 558 6.71 20.43 22.79
C PHE A 558 6.70 20.56 24.32
N GLY A 559 7.73 21.16 24.92
CA GLY A 559 7.86 21.32 26.37
C GLY A 559 8.08 20.01 27.14
N VAL A 560 8.62 18.99 26.46
CA VAL A 560 8.87 17.65 27.00
C VAL A 560 10.30 17.19 26.69
N ASN A 561 10.87 16.41 27.61
CA ASN A 561 12.18 15.80 27.38
C ASN A 561 12.05 14.56 26.51
N CYS A 562 13.11 14.23 25.77
CA CYS A 562 13.21 12.98 25.02
C CYS A 562 14.60 12.32 25.19
N VAL A 563 14.62 11.02 25.02
CA VAL A 563 15.84 10.22 24.84
C VAL A 563 16.12 10.14 23.35
N VAL A 564 17.34 10.46 22.94
CA VAL A 564 17.79 10.32 21.54
C VAL A 564 18.78 9.18 21.45
N GLU A 565 18.45 8.17 20.61
CA GLU A 565 19.33 7.05 20.28
C GLU A 565 19.80 7.19 18.83
N LEU A 566 21.12 7.29 18.62
CA LEU A 566 21.72 7.29 17.29
C LEU A 566 22.15 5.87 16.94
N VAL A 567 21.56 5.28 15.90
CA VAL A 567 21.83 3.92 15.44
C VAL A 567 22.51 3.92 14.07
N PRO A 568 23.19 2.83 13.68
CA PRO A 568 23.76 2.68 12.34
C PRO A 568 22.65 2.74 11.25
N PRO A 569 22.99 3.12 10.00
CA PRO A 569 22.07 3.02 8.87
C PRO A 569 21.47 1.63 8.70
N HIS A 570 20.24 1.56 8.25
CA HIS A 570 19.44 0.33 8.05
C HIS A 570 19.08 -0.43 9.33
N THR A 571 19.11 0.24 10.49
CA THR A 571 18.68 -0.34 11.77
C THR A 571 17.17 -0.18 11.98
N LEU A 572 16.55 0.91 11.47
CA LEU A 572 15.13 1.16 11.62
C LEU A 572 14.30 0.18 10.77
N PRO A 573 13.40 -0.57 11.41
CA PRO A 573 12.60 -1.57 10.71
C PRO A 573 11.57 -0.90 9.80
N ARG A 574 11.32 -1.56 8.66
CA ARG A 574 10.34 -1.12 7.66
C ARG A 574 9.34 -2.23 7.38
N THR A 575 8.12 -1.84 7.06
CA THR A 575 7.09 -2.77 6.58
C THR A 575 7.41 -3.26 5.16
N SER A 576 6.70 -4.27 4.69
CA SER A 576 6.79 -4.76 3.31
C SER A 576 6.55 -3.67 2.25
N SER A 577 5.74 -2.66 2.57
CA SER A 577 5.53 -1.48 1.72
C SER A 577 6.62 -0.41 1.85
N GLY A 578 7.68 -0.65 2.63
CA GLY A 578 8.80 0.27 2.84
C GLY A 578 8.54 1.39 3.85
N LYS A 579 7.39 1.41 4.54
CA LYS A 579 7.07 2.38 5.60
C LYS A 579 7.85 2.07 6.87
N LEU A 580 8.24 3.10 7.65
CA LEU A 580 8.80 2.89 8.99
C LEU A 580 7.78 2.20 9.90
N SER A 581 8.24 1.18 10.63
CA SER A 581 7.45 0.50 11.66
C SER A 581 7.84 1.02 13.04
N ARG A 582 7.10 2.01 13.56
CA ARG A 582 7.35 2.54 14.93
C ARG A 582 7.23 1.47 15.99
N PHE A 583 6.26 0.56 15.82
CA PHE A 583 6.11 -0.58 16.73
C PHE A 583 7.38 -1.44 16.78
N ALA A 584 7.91 -1.85 15.63
CA ALA A 584 9.12 -2.68 15.60
C ALA A 584 10.37 -1.88 16.04
N ALA A 585 10.43 -0.56 15.74
CA ALA A 585 11.50 0.32 16.24
C ALA A 585 11.49 0.41 17.76
N ARG A 586 10.31 0.57 18.37
CA ARG A 586 10.13 0.54 19.84
C ARG A 586 10.57 -0.79 20.44
N GLN A 587 10.18 -1.91 19.85
CA GLN A 587 10.59 -3.24 20.33
C GLN A 587 12.13 -3.42 20.26
N GLY A 588 12.73 -3.02 19.14
CA GLY A 588 14.17 -3.06 18.97
C GLY A 588 14.91 -2.16 19.98
N TYR A 589 14.37 -0.98 20.29
CA TYR A 589 14.92 -0.11 21.34
C TYR A 589 14.86 -0.78 22.71
N ILE A 590 13.71 -1.32 23.12
CA ILE A 590 13.52 -2.01 24.41
C ILE A 590 14.50 -3.19 24.54
N GLN A 591 14.66 -3.98 23.47
CA GLN A 591 15.60 -5.10 23.45
C GLN A 591 17.06 -4.66 23.62
N ARG A 592 17.46 -3.58 22.96
CA ARG A 592 18.85 -3.06 23.05
C ARG A 592 19.18 -2.45 24.40
N THR A 593 18.20 -1.83 25.04
CA THR A 593 18.40 -1.15 26.34
C THR A 593 18.17 -2.04 27.54
N ASN A 594 17.79 -3.33 27.34
CA ASN A 594 17.45 -4.27 28.43
C ASN A 594 16.35 -3.76 29.36
N LEU A 595 15.52 -2.83 28.88
CA LEU A 595 14.34 -2.38 29.62
C LEU A 595 13.30 -3.50 29.58
N THR A 596 13.30 -4.38 30.58
CA THR A 596 12.28 -5.41 30.83
C THR A 596 11.02 -4.78 31.44
N GLY A 597 10.55 -3.70 30.86
CA GLY A 597 9.25 -3.13 31.24
C GLY A 597 8.14 -3.99 30.64
N GLN A 598 7.20 -4.43 31.44
CA GLN A 598 5.99 -5.12 30.99
C GLN A 598 5.36 -4.35 29.83
N LEU A 599 5.14 -5.05 28.73
CA LEU A 599 4.37 -4.57 27.57
C LEU A 599 2.90 -4.37 27.99
N SER A 600 2.62 -3.33 28.77
CA SER A 600 1.29 -2.79 28.82
C SER A 600 1.12 -2.00 27.52
N VAL A 601 0.52 -2.63 26.52
CA VAL A 601 -0.24 -1.91 25.51
C VAL A 601 -1.22 -1.08 26.34
N VAL A 602 -1.03 0.22 26.40
CA VAL A 602 -2.10 1.13 26.81
C VAL A 602 -3.11 1.04 25.69
N GLU A 603 -3.98 0.02 25.75
CA GLU A 603 -5.30 0.09 25.16
C GLU A 603 -5.94 1.29 25.85
N SER A 604 -5.97 2.41 25.16
CA SER A 604 -6.78 3.56 25.54
C SER A 604 -8.24 3.11 25.41
N GLY A 605 -8.81 2.65 26.51
CA GLY A 605 -10.20 2.29 26.51
C GLY A 605 -10.54 1.16 27.49
N ASP A 606 -10.44 1.44 28.78
CA ASP A 606 -11.39 0.92 29.78
C ASP A 606 -11.24 1.75 31.05
N ARG A 607 -11.95 2.85 31.06
CA ARG A 607 -12.62 3.46 32.22
C ARG A 607 -13.69 4.42 31.72
#